data_34dcbfb142f5b92106615660f024e534
#
_entry.id   34dcbfb142f5b92106615660f024e534
#
_cell.length_a   1.000
_cell.length_b   1.000
_cell.length_c   1.000
_cell.angle_alpha   90.00
_cell.angle_beta   90.00
_cell.angle_gamma   90.00
#
_symmetry.space_group_name_H-M   'P 1'
#
loop_
_entity.id
_entity.type
_entity.pdbx_description
1 polymer ?
#
loop_
_entity_poly.entity_id
_entity_poly.type
_entity_poly.pdbx_seq_one_letter_code
_entity_poly.pdbx_strand_id
1 'polypeptide(L)'
;MLSLLLLFACAHSPDSVAPVGVGGAAPVGVGGAAPVASVAAPVAAPAVDYAALVTAADRTDADRALDDGRHPAALLAAMGVRPGQRVADLMAGGGYTTELLARAVGPTGAVYGQNSKWVLDRFAAAPWTERLARPVNANVTRVDRELGEPLGVADLDLVSMVLFYHDSVWLKVDRAAMNTAIFAALKPGGRYVVVDHSATAGSGLADVETLHRIDEAVVKQEVTAAGFRVVESPSFLRNPEDARDWSASPGKAAERRGTSDRFVLVFEKPGA
;
A
#
# COMPACT_ATOMS: atom_id res chain seq x y z
N MET A 1 -50.56 7.63 -22.76
CA MET A 1 -51.43 7.40 -21.60
C MET A 1 -50.54 7.47 -20.38
N LEU A 2 -50.57 8.47 -19.78
CA LEU A 2 -51.26 9.26 -18.77
C LEU A 2 -50.45 9.26 -17.48
N SER A 3 -49.99 10.44 -17.18
CA SER A 3 -49.46 11.02 -15.96
C SER A 3 -50.11 10.55 -14.65
N LEU A 4 -49.34 10.60 -13.57
CA LEU A 4 -49.82 11.21 -12.33
C LEU A 4 -48.66 11.77 -11.48
N LEU A 5 -48.57 13.10 -11.44
CA LEU A 5 -47.90 13.90 -10.40
C LEU A 5 -48.77 13.86 -9.13
N LEU A 6 -48.12 13.79 -7.97
CA LEU A 6 -48.75 14.23 -6.72
C LEU A 6 -47.77 15.08 -5.95
N LEU A 7 -48.00 16.39 -6.00
CA LEU A 7 -47.51 17.40 -5.07
C LEU A 7 -48.32 17.33 -3.78
N PHE A 8 -47.62 17.43 -2.62
CA PHE A 8 -48.26 17.90 -1.39
C PHE A 8 -47.39 19.00 -0.76
N ALA A 9 -47.87 20.20 -0.84
CA ALA A 9 -47.47 21.34 -0.02
C ALA A 9 -48.56 21.57 1.06
N CYS A 10 -48.15 22.07 2.20
CA CYS A 10 -48.88 22.87 3.20
C CYS A 10 -48.26 22.65 4.58
N ALA A 11 -48.10 23.55 5.45
CA ALA A 11 -48.34 24.99 5.56
C ALA A 11 -47.64 25.49 6.85
N HIS A 12 -47.28 26.74 6.85
CA HIS A 12 -46.82 27.51 8.02
C HIS A 12 -47.95 27.79 9.01
N SER A 13 -47.58 27.89 10.31
CA SER A 13 -48.17 28.89 11.17
C SER A 13 -47.26 29.22 12.37
N PRO A 14 -47.13 30.49 12.71
CA PRO A 14 -46.34 30.98 13.83
C PRO A 14 -47.24 31.36 15.01
N ASP A 15 -46.75 31.24 16.21
CA ASP A 15 -47.23 31.93 17.44
C ASP A 15 -46.30 31.53 18.59
N SER A 16 -45.96 32.29 19.59
CA SER A 16 -46.21 33.66 20.05
C SER A 16 -45.18 33.93 21.15
N VAL A 17 -44.74 35.13 21.18
CA VAL A 17 -43.80 35.66 22.20
C VAL A 17 -44.58 36.05 23.47
N ALA A 18 -44.08 35.70 24.63
CA ALA A 18 -44.44 36.37 25.90
C ALA A 18 -43.19 36.57 26.78
N PRO A 19 -42.98 37.73 27.35
CA PRO A 19 -41.84 38.07 28.18
C PRO A 19 -42.16 37.88 29.66
N VAL A 20 -41.22 37.33 30.43
CA VAL A 20 -41.27 37.39 31.90
C VAL A 20 -39.90 37.55 32.53
N GLY A 21 -39.72 38.60 33.25
CA GLY A 21 -39.20 38.62 34.62
C GLY A 21 -37.70 38.76 34.81
N VAL A 22 -37.32 39.99 35.16
CA VAL A 22 -36.03 40.37 35.72
C VAL A 22 -35.98 39.83 37.18
N GLY A 23 -35.03 38.91 37.44
CA GLY A 23 -34.75 38.39 38.78
C GLY A 23 -33.26 38.53 39.10
N GLY A 24 -32.98 39.13 40.27
CA GLY A 24 -31.73 39.68 40.74
C GLY A 24 -30.50 38.77 40.73
N ALA A 25 -29.37 39.39 40.54
CA ALA A 25 -28.04 38.79 40.62
C ALA A 25 -27.61 38.52 42.06
N ALA A 26 -27.20 37.29 42.35
CA ALA A 26 -26.34 36.98 43.50
C ALA A 26 -24.89 36.77 42.98
N PRO A 27 -23.86 37.16 43.71
CA PRO A 27 -22.48 37.01 43.26
C PRO A 27 -22.04 35.55 43.40
N VAL A 28 -21.71 34.89 42.27
CA VAL A 28 -21.14 33.56 42.28
C VAL A 28 -19.63 33.68 42.49
N GLY A 29 -19.14 32.96 43.48
CA GLY A 29 -17.72 32.91 43.85
C GLY A 29 -16.84 32.43 42.72
N VAL A 30 -15.66 33.02 42.62
CA VAL A 30 -14.58 32.66 41.70
C VAL A 30 -14.06 31.27 42.10
N GLY A 31 -14.59 30.22 41.48
CA GLY A 31 -14.05 28.88 41.58
C GLY A 31 -12.73 28.82 40.83
N GLY A 32 -11.64 28.50 41.57
CA GLY A 32 -10.32 28.31 41.00
C GLY A 32 -10.32 27.24 39.88
N ALA A 33 -9.81 27.61 38.74
CA ALA A 33 -9.60 26.67 37.63
C ALA A 33 -8.61 25.58 38.08
N ALA A 34 -9.06 24.32 38.01
CA ALA A 34 -8.18 23.18 38.19
C ALA A 34 -7.10 23.20 37.09
N PRO A 35 -5.85 22.83 37.40
CA PRO A 35 -4.79 22.78 36.38
C PRO A 35 -5.19 21.77 35.32
N VAL A 36 -5.35 22.21 34.10
CA VAL A 36 -5.46 21.34 32.92
C VAL A 36 -4.17 20.52 32.81
N ALA A 37 -4.29 19.21 32.98
CA ALA A 37 -3.18 18.30 32.80
C ALA A 37 -2.64 18.51 31.36
N SER A 38 -1.39 18.93 31.29
CA SER A 38 -0.66 19.02 30.00
C SER A 38 -0.62 17.62 29.39
N VAL A 39 -1.36 17.42 28.31
CA VAL A 39 -1.24 16.21 27.49
C VAL A 39 0.15 16.26 26.86
N ALA A 40 1.05 15.41 27.36
CA ALA A 40 2.39 15.28 26.77
C ALA A 40 2.24 15.00 25.28
N ALA A 41 2.94 15.78 24.46
CA ALA A 41 2.99 15.54 23.01
C ALA A 41 3.45 14.09 22.77
N PRO A 42 2.86 13.37 21.80
CA PRO A 42 3.28 12.01 21.49
C PRO A 42 4.77 12.00 21.17
N VAL A 43 5.52 11.22 21.94
CA VAL A 43 6.95 10.98 21.66
C VAL A 43 7.05 10.40 20.26
N ALA A 44 7.74 11.09 19.36
CA ALA A 44 7.95 10.60 18.00
C ALA A 44 8.61 9.21 18.10
N ALA A 45 7.99 8.22 17.45
CA ALA A 45 8.58 6.88 17.37
C ALA A 45 9.99 6.99 16.77
N PRO A 46 10.98 6.24 17.30
CA PRO A 46 12.34 6.29 16.79
C PRO A 46 12.36 5.98 15.29
N ALA A 47 13.22 6.70 14.56
CA ALA A 47 13.41 6.46 13.14
C ALA A 47 13.89 5.03 12.91
N VAL A 48 13.31 4.33 11.92
CA VAL A 48 13.72 2.96 11.57
C VAL A 48 15.03 3.01 10.82
N ASP A 49 16.03 2.28 11.30
CA ASP A 49 17.28 2.08 10.55
C ASP A 49 17.10 0.97 9.50
N TYR A 50 16.61 1.36 8.34
CA TYR A 50 16.38 0.41 7.24
C TYR A 50 17.70 -0.19 6.71
N ALA A 51 18.84 0.52 6.82
CA ALA A 51 20.13 0.00 6.39
C ALA A 51 20.55 -1.17 7.29
N ALA A 52 20.36 -1.06 8.60
CA ALA A 52 20.62 -2.16 9.53
C ALA A 52 19.74 -3.39 9.24
N LEU A 53 18.47 -3.20 8.87
CA LEU A 53 17.59 -4.32 8.48
C LEU A 53 18.10 -5.05 7.24
N VAL A 54 18.59 -4.30 6.25
CA VAL A 54 19.12 -4.86 5.00
C VAL A 54 20.44 -5.57 5.19
N THR A 55 21.29 -5.12 6.12
CA THR A 55 22.59 -5.72 6.42
C THR A 55 22.53 -6.81 7.48
N ALA A 56 21.35 -7.18 7.97
CA ALA A 56 21.19 -8.20 9.01
C ALA A 56 21.90 -9.52 8.64
N ALA A 57 22.71 -10.07 9.56
CA ALA A 57 23.63 -11.18 9.30
C ALA A 57 22.93 -12.48 8.89
N ASP A 58 21.68 -12.67 9.31
CA ASP A 58 20.86 -13.84 9.04
C ASP A 58 20.14 -13.80 7.69
N ARG A 59 20.30 -12.75 6.87
CA ARG A 59 19.77 -12.73 5.49
C ARG A 59 20.57 -13.69 4.60
N THR A 60 19.91 -14.26 3.60
CA THR A 60 20.56 -15.19 2.66
C THR A 60 21.41 -14.45 1.63
N ASP A 61 22.45 -15.11 1.11
CA ASP A 61 23.27 -14.55 0.02
C ASP A 61 22.46 -14.36 -1.26
N ALA A 62 21.47 -15.24 -1.51
CA ALA A 62 20.55 -15.11 -2.64
C ALA A 62 19.71 -13.83 -2.55
N ASP A 63 19.27 -13.42 -1.36
CA ASP A 63 18.58 -12.15 -1.15
C ASP A 63 19.51 -10.96 -1.32
N ARG A 64 20.73 -11.05 -0.76
CA ARG A 64 21.75 -9.98 -0.90
C ARG A 64 22.12 -9.70 -2.35
N ALA A 65 22.21 -10.75 -3.17
CA ALA A 65 22.48 -10.62 -4.60
C ALA A 65 21.41 -9.83 -5.37
N LEU A 66 20.22 -9.62 -4.79
CA LEU A 66 19.15 -8.81 -5.36
C LEU A 66 19.18 -7.35 -4.90
N ASP A 67 19.92 -7.05 -3.84
CA ASP A 67 19.84 -5.76 -3.15
C ASP A 67 20.28 -4.59 -4.03
N ASP A 68 21.37 -4.75 -4.81
CA ASP A 68 21.86 -3.71 -5.73
C ASP A 68 20.79 -3.30 -6.75
N GLY A 69 20.06 -4.28 -7.28
CA GLY A 69 19.00 -4.00 -8.23
C GLY A 69 17.68 -3.55 -7.57
N ARG A 70 17.47 -3.74 -6.28
CA ARG A 70 16.19 -3.48 -5.60
C ARG A 70 16.20 -2.29 -4.65
N HIS A 71 17.40 -1.82 -4.26
CA HIS A 71 17.57 -0.71 -3.33
C HIS A 71 16.68 -0.83 -2.08
N PRO A 72 16.72 -1.96 -1.32
CA PRO A 72 15.71 -2.30 -0.33
C PRO A 72 15.59 -1.29 0.81
N ALA A 73 16.66 -0.66 1.25
CA ALA A 73 16.60 0.38 2.29
C ALA A 73 15.80 1.60 1.81
N ALA A 74 16.05 2.05 0.56
CA ALA A 74 15.32 3.16 -0.05
C ALA A 74 13.84 2.79 -0.29
N LEU A 75 13.57 1.53 -0.69
CA LEU A 75 12.21 1.03 -0.87
C LEU A 75 11.44 1.02 0.46
N LEU A 76 12.01 0.48 1.54
CA LEU A 76 11.39 0.51 2.86
C LEU A 76 11.13 1.94 3.36
N ALA A 77 12.06 2.86 3.08
CA ALA A 77 11.90 4.27 3.42
C ALA A 77 10.73 4.90 2.64
N ALA A 78 10.62 4.65 1.32
CA ALA A 78 9.51 5.12 0.49
C ALA A 78 8.16 4.53 0.94
N MET A 79 8.13 3.27 1.35
CA MET A 79 6.96 2.62 1.94
C MET A 79 6.56 3.27 3.28
N GLY A 80 7.52 3.86 4.00
CA GLY A 80 7.29 4.47 5.31
C GLY A 80 6.90 3.43 6.36
N VAL A 81 7.36 2.18 6.21
CA VAL A 81 7.04 1.08 7.11
C VAL A 81 7.64 1.28 8.50
N ARG A 82 6.87 0.98 9.56
CA ARG A 82 7.25 1.25 10.96
C ARG A 82 6.92 0.06 11.86
N PRO A 83 7.61 -0.07 13.00
CA PRO A 83 7.27 -1.06 14.01
C PRO A 83 5.79 -1.01 14.42
N GLY A 84 5.19 -2.18 14.60
CA GLY A 84 3.79 -2.35 15.01
C GLY A 84 2.76 -2.24 13.90
N GLN A 85 3.14 -1.90 12.68
CA GLN A 85 2.21 -1.79 11.55
C GLN A 85 1.70 -3.16 11.08
N ARG A 86 0.51 -3.11 10.46
CA ARG A 86 -0.13 -4.22 9.75
C ARG A 86 0.02 -3.99 8.25
N VAL A 87 0.76 -4.82 7.58
CA VAL A 87 1.13 -4.62 6.17
C VAL A 87 0.81 -5.85 5.33
N ALA A 88 0.48 -5.66 4.06
CA ALA A 88 0.35 -6.75 3.10
C ALA A 88 1.36 -6.61 1.96
N ASP A 89 1.95 -7.74 1.55
CA ASP A 89 2.83 -7.86 0.39
C ASP A 89 2.15 -8.75 -0.64
N LEU A 90 1.66 -8.13 -1.72
CA LEU A 90 0.91 -8.82 -2.75
C LEU A 90 1.84 -9.43 -3.77
N MET A 91 1.53 -10.66 -4.20
CA MET A 91 2.33 -11.46 -5.12
C MET A 91 3.78 -11.56 -4.63
N ALA A 92 3.89 -11.92 -3.35
CA ALA A 92 5.15 -11.98 -2.60
C ALA A 92 6.23 -12.88 -3.23
N GLY A 93 5.82 -13.81 -4.10
CA GLY A 93 6.71 -14.81 -4.68
C GLY A 93 7.40 -15.64 -3.59
N GLY A 94 8.73 -15.70 -3.61
CA GLY A 94 9.52 -16.34 -2.54
C GLY A 94 9.74 -15.48 -1.30
N GLY A 95 9.10 -14.30 -1.20
CA GLY A 95 9.01 -13.48 0.02
C GLY A 95 10.20 -12.59 0.32
N TYR A 96 10.95 -12.16 -0.68
CA TYR A 96 12.07 -11.22 -0.46
C TYR A 96 11.60 -9.92 0.23
N THR A 97 10.57 -9.27 -0.34
CA THR A 97 10.01 -8.03 0.23
C THR A 97 9.29 -8.33 1.54
N THR A 98 8.56 -9.44 1.61
CA THR A 98 7.85 -9.87 2.81
C THR A 98 8.76 -9.99 4.04
N GLU A 99 9.95 -10.61 3.90
CA GLU A 99 10.90 -10.73 5.02
C GLU A 99 11.42 -9.34 5.47
N LEU A 100 11.72 -8.46 4.54
CA LEU A 100 12.15 -7.09 4.86
C LEU A 100 11.04 -6.32 5.60
N LEU A 101 9.79 -6.48 5.17
CA LEU A 101 8.63 -5.92 5.88
C LEU A 101 8.46 -6.53 7.27
N ALA A 102 8.64 -7.87 7.41
CA ALA A 102 8.56 -8.55 8.70
C ALA A 102 9.59 -8.01 9.71
N ARG A 103 10.81 -7.76 9.25
CA ARG A 103 11.87 -7.12 10.06
C ARG A 103 11.50 -5.69 10.44
N ALA A 104 10.95 -4.91 9.50
CA ALA A 104 10.64 -3.51 9.71
C ALA A 104 9.46 -3.30 10.67
N VAL A 105 8.40 -4.11 10.57
CA VAL A 105 7.27 -4.01 11.49
C VAL A 105 7.55 -4.65 12.85
N GLY A 106 8.55 -5.52 12.94
CA GLY A 106 8.98 -6.16 14.18
C GLY A 106 7.92 -7.07 14.82
N PRO A 107 8.17 -7.56 16.04
CA PRO A 107 7.34 -8.59 16.66
C PRO A 107 5.94 -8.12 17.09
N THR A 108 5.71 -6.83 17.15
CA THR A 108 4.40 -6.25 17.47
C THR A 108 3.56 -5.92 16.23
N GLY A 109 4.17 -5.98 15.04
CA GLY A 109 3.50 -5.80 13.76
C GLY A 109 3.07 -7.12 13.14
N ALA A 110 2.36 -7.04 12.01
CA ALA A 110 1.92 -8.20 11.26
C ALA A 110 2.13 -8.00 9.76
N VAL A 111 2.60 -9.02 9.07
CA VAL A 111 2.74 -9.04 7.62
C VAL A 111 1.83 -10.12 7.02
N TYR A 112 1.09 -9.78 5.99
CA TYR A 112 0.25 -10.68 5.23
C TYR A 112 0.85 -10.86 3.85
N GLY A 113 1.57 -11.97 3.65
CA GLY A 113 2.20 -12.28 2.36
C GLY A 113 1.24 -13.06 1.47
N GLN A 114 0.80 -12.41 0.38
CA GLN A 114 -0.20 -12.99 -0.52
C GLN A 114 0.48 -13.53 -1.78
N ASN A 115 0.07 -14.74 -2.18
CA ASN A 115 0.38 -15.31 -3.48
C ASN A 115 -0.88 -15.93 -4.10
N SER A 116 -1.01 -15.81 -5.42
CA SER A 116 -2.03 -16.56 -6.15
C SER A 116 -1.62 -18.02 -6.34
N LYS A 117 -2.60 -18.86 -6.61
CA LYS A 117 -2.34 -20.26 -6.95
C LYS A 117 -1.39 -20.40 -8.14
N TRP A 118 -1.54 -19.53 -9.14
CA TRP A 118 -0.66 -19.54 -10.31
C TRP A 118 0.81 -19.32 -9.96
N VAL A 119 1.12 -18.37 -9.07
CA VAL A 119 2.49 -18.08 -8.61
C VAL A 119 3.04 -19.25 -7.79
N LEU A 120 2.24 -19.79 -6.88
CA LEU A 120 2.65 -20.91 -6.03
C LEU A 120 2.97 -22.15 -6.86
N ASP A 121 2.09 -22.55 -7.77
CA ASP A 121 2.26 -23.77 -8.55
C ASP A 121 3.48 -23.73 -9.47
N ARG A 122 3.87 -22.54 -9.95
CA ARG A 122 4.93 -22.39 -10.96
C ARG A 122 6.31 -22.19 -10.39
N PHE A 123 6.47 -21.45 -9.31
CA PHE A 123 7.80 -21.09 -8.83
C PHE A 123 7.91 -20.70 -7.35
N ALA A 124 6.81 -20.41 -6.65
CA ALA A 124 6.92 -19.86 -5.31
C ALA A 124 6.67 -20.86 -4.17
N ALA A 125 6.00 -22.00 -4.39
CA ALA A 125 5.56 -22.87 -3.30
C ALA A 125 6.70 -23.31 -2.36
N ALA A 126 7.79 -23.82 -2.89
CA ALA A 126 8.91 -24.29 -2.08
C ALA A 126 9.66 -23.12 -1.42
N PRO A 127 10.18 -22.11 -2.15
CA PRO A 127 10.92 -21.01 -1.53
C PRO A 127 10.05 -20.20 -0.56
N TRP A 128 8.74 -20.09 -0.79
CA TRP A 128 7.82 -19.44 0.15
C TRP A 128 7.68 -20.20 1.46
N THR A 129 7.51 -21.53 1.38
CA THR A 129 7.43 -22.39 2.56
C THR A 129 8.71 -22.36 3.38
N GLU A 130 9.88 -22.43 2.73
CA GLU A 130 11.19 -22.35 3.39
C GLU A 130 11.37 -20.99 4.08
N ARG A 131 10.99 -19.90 3.42
CA ARG A 131 11.07 -18.56 4.00
C ARG A 131 10.21 -18.42 5.24
N LEU A 132 8.97 -18.88 5.19
CA LEU A 132 8.05 -18.78 6.32
C LEU A 132 8.49 -19.61 7.53
N ALA A 133 9.29 -20.66 7.34
CA ALA A 133 9.86 -21.44 8.44
C ALA A 133 10.97 -20.72 9.20
N ARG A 134 11.50 -19.62 8.67
CA ARG A 134 12.58 -18.86 9.34
C ARG A 134 12.01 -18.05 10.51
N PRO A 135 12.68 -18.04 11.69
CA PRO A 135 12.19 -17.33 12.89
C PRO A 135 11.91 -15.84 12.68
N VAL A 136 12.65 -15.17 11.79
CA VAL A 136 12.44 -13.76 11.45
C VAL A 136 11.07 -13.46 10.85
N ASN A 137 10.41 -14.47 10.29
CA ASN A 137 9.10 -14.39 9.68
C ASN A 137 7.96 -14.90 10.59
N ALA A 138 8.19 -15.00 11.91
CA ALA A 138 7.17 -15.46 12.86
C ALA A 138 5.92 -14.57 12.92
N ASN A 139 6.03 -13.31 12.47
CA ASN A 139 4.95 -12.34 12.36
C ASN A 139 4.31 -12.28 10.95
N VAL A 140 4.67 -13.23 10.06
CA VAL A 140 4.11 -13.33 8.71
C VAL A 140 2.97 -14.34 8.66
N THR A 141 1.83 -13.91 8.15
CA THR A 141 0.69 -14.76 7.83
C THR A 141 0.65 -15.01 6.32
N ARG A 142 0.60 -16.28 5.93
CA ARG A 142 0.43 -16.68 4.54
C ARG A 142 -1.02 -16.49 4.10
N VAL A 143 -1.21 -15.85 2.93
CA VAL A 143 -2.53 -15.58 2.33
C VAL A 143 -2.53 -16.10 0.90
N ASP A 144 -3.11 -17.29 0.67
CA ASP A 144 -3.22 -17.89 -0.68
C ASP A 144 -4.58 -17.50 -1.26
N ARG A 145 -4.62 -16.44 -2.07
CA ARG A 145 -5.83 -15.90 -2.70
C ARG A 145 -5.50 -15.34 -4.07
N GLU A 146 -6.49 -15.29 -4.96
CA GLU A 146 -6.34 -14.62 -6.25
C GLU A 146 -6.39 -13.09 -6.10
N LEU A 147 -5.71 -12.39 -7.02
CA LEU A 147 -5.84 -10.93 -7.11
C LEU A 147 -7.26 -10.55 -7.52
N GLY A 148 -7.82 -9.53 -6.87
CA GLY A 148 -9.22 -9.12 -7.06
C GLY A 148 -10.18 -9.72 -6.04
N GLU A 149 -9.80 -10.78 -5.35
CA GLU A 149 -10.55 -11.24 -4.19
C GLU A 149 -10.26 -10.36 -2.96
N PRO A 150 -11.21 -10.23 -2.03
CA PRO A 150 -10.94 -9.58 -0.75
C PRO A 150 -9.75 -10.24 -0.05
N LEU A 151 -8.81 -9.44 0.47
CA LEU A 151 -7.60 -9.97 1.13
C LEU A 151 -7.91 -10.78 2.40
N GLY A 152 -9.13 -10.69 2.93
CA GLY A 152 -9.52 -11.34 4.19
C GLY A 152 -8.91 -10.69 5.43
N VAL A 153 -8.28 -9.55 5.26
CA VAL A 153 -7.72 -8.70 6.31
C VAL A 153 -8.10 -7.24 6.06
N ALA A 154 -8.18 -6.47 7.11
CA ALA A 154 -8.55 -5.05 7.06
C ALA A 154 -7.66 -4.22 7.98
N ASP A 155 -7.87 -2.92 7.95
CA ASP A 155 -7.15 -1.93 8.77
C ASP A 155 -5.64 -2.00 8.55
N LEU A 156 -5.24 -2.24 7.29
CA LEU A 156 -3.84 -2.25 6.90
C LEU A 156 -3.27 -0.83 6.84
N ASP A 157 -2.04 -0.69 7.33
CA ASP A 157 -1.25 0.54 7.21
C ASP A 157 -0.64 0.69 5.82
N LEU A 158 -0.25 -0.44 5.23
CA LEU A 158 0.47 -0.50 3.97
C LEU A 158 0.08 -1.75 3.19
N VAL A 159 -0.05 -1.59 1.88
CA VAL A 159 -0.04 -2.68 0.90
C VAL A 159 1.09 -2.42 -0.08
N SER A 160 1.87 -3.44 -0.42
CA SER A 160 2.90 -3.37 -1.46
C SER A 160 2.61 -4.35 -2.59
N MET A 161 2.95 -3.95 -3.82
CA MET A 161 3.02 -4.81 -4.99
C MET A 161 4.31 -4.47 -5.75
N VAL A 162 5.27 -5.37 -5.72
CA VAL A 162 6.62 -5.11 -6.23
C VAL A 162 6.91 -6.02 -7.41
N LEU A 163 7.08 -5.39 -8.58
CA LEU A 163 7.42 -6.04 -9.87
C LEU A 163 6.36 -7.08 -10.30
N PHE A 164 5.09 -6.75 -10.13
CA PHE A 164 4.00 -7.67 -10.50
C PHE A 164 2.75 -6.98 -11.10
N TYR A 165 2.62 -5.66 -11.05
CA TYR A 165 1.42 -5.02 -11.57
C TYR A 165 1.25 -5.28 -13.08
N HIS A 166 2.34 -5.27 -13.85
CA HIS A 166 2.32 -5.62 -15.27
C HIS A 166 1.85 -7.05 -15.51
N ASP A 167 2.21 -8.02 -14.66
CA ASP A 167 1.79 -9.41 -14.80
C ASP A 167 0.28 -9.59 -14.61
N SER A 168 -0.37 -8.73 -13.83
CA SER A 168 -1.83 -8.73 -13.68
C SER A 168 -2.57 -8.52 -15.00
N VAL A 169 -1.93 -7.86 -15.97
CA VAL A 169 -2.51 -7.59 -17.30
C VAL A 169 -2.62 -8.87 -18.12
N TRP A 170 -1.50 -9.57 -18.33
CA TRP A 170 -1.51 -10.78 -19.13
C TRP A 170 -2.14 -11.99 -18.41
N LEU A 171 -2.17 -11.98 -17.08
CA LEU A 171 -2.97 -12.92 -16.27
C LEU A 171 -4.48 -12.61 -16.33
N LYS A 172 -4.87 -11.53 -17.01
CA LYS A 172 -6.27 -11.10 -17.17
C LYS A 172 -6.99 -10.88 -15.84
N VAL A 173 -6.27 -10.39 -14.84
CA VAL A 173 -6.86 -9.98 -13.57
C VAL A 173 -7.80 -8.79 -13.79
N ASP A 174 -8.97 -8.80 -13.17
CA ASP A 174 -9.79 -7.60 -13.06
C ASP A 174 -9.09 -6.59 -12.14
N ARG A 175 -8.31 -5.69 -12.74
CA ARG A 175 -7.51 -4.71 -12.00
C ARG A 175 -8.36 -3.66 -11.30
N ALA A 176 -9.57 -3.40 -11.77
CA ALA A 176 -10.50 -2.52 -11.08
C ALA A 176 -10.98 -3.17 -9.77
N ALA A 177 -11.37 -4.45 -9.81
CA ALA A 177 -11.71 -5.21 -8.63
C ALA A 177 -10.51 -5.35 -7.68
N MET A 178 -9.30 -5.62 -8.21
CA MET A 178 -8.06 -5.70 -7.44
C MET A 178 -7.77 -4.41 -6.68
N ASN A 179 -7.76 -3.27 -7.36
CA ASN A 179 -7.48 -1.98 -6.72
C ASN A 179 -8.59 -1.59 -5.72
N THR A 180 -9.86 -1.95 -5.99
CA THR A 180 -10.97 -1.76 -5.05
C THR A 180 -10.81 -2.62 -3.80
N ALA A 181 -10.40 -3.89 -3.92
CA ALA A 181 -10.14 -4.77 -2.78
C ALA A 181 -8.98 -4.26 -1.93
N ILE A 182 -7.91 -3.76 -2.56
CA ILE A 182 -6.78 -3.13 -1.86
C ILE A 182 -7.24 -1.87 -1.11
N PHE A 183 -8.04 -1.02 -1.79
CA PHE A 183 -8.59 0.19 -1.16
C PHE A 183 -9.45 -0.15 0.07
N ALA A 184 -10.29 -1.18 -0.03
CA ALA A 184 -11.12 -1.62 1.08
C ALA A 184 -10.30 -2.14 2.27
N ALA A 185 -9.19 -2.84 2.02
CA ALA A 185 -8.34 -3.42 3.06
C ALA A 185 -7.51 -2.39 3.83
N LEU A 186 -7.21 -1.25 3.23
CA LEU A 186 -6.44 -0.19 3.86
C LEU A 186 -7.30 0.68 4.79
N LYS A 187 -6.72 1.11 5.90
CA LYS A 187 -7.31 2.15 6.75
C LYS A 187 -7.23 3.52 6.06
N PRO A 188 -8.04 4.52 6.46
CA PRO A 188 -7.84 5.91 6.05
C PRO A 188 -6.41 6.37 6.35
N GLY A 189 -5.74 7.03 5.39
CA GLY A 189 -4.32 7.38 5.46
C GLY A 189 -3.36 6.21 5.22
N GLY A 190 -3.86 5.00 4.99
CA GLY A 190 -3.04 3.84 4.61
C GLY A 190 -2.46 4.00 3.20
N ARG A 191 -1.30 3.38 2.97
CA ARG A 191 -0.54 3.52 1.73
C ARG A 191 -0.61 2.28 0.85
N TYR A 192 -0.68 2.47 -0.45
CA TYR A 192 -0.45 1.44 -1.45
C TYR A 192 0.80 1.79 -2.26
N VAL A 193 1.81 0.92 -2.26
CA VAL A 193 3.06 1.16 -2.97
C VAL A 193 3.22 0.17 -4.10
N VAL A 194 3.34 0.70 -5.31
CA VAL A 194 3.57 -0.08 -6.53
C VAL A 194 4.96 0.24 -7.07
N VAL A 195 5.74 -0.81 -7.28
CA VAL A 195 7.02 -0.74 -8.01
C VAL A 195 6.89 -1.59 -9.25
N ASP A 196 7.22 -1.03 -10.43
CA ASP A 196 7.20 -1.86 -11.63
C ASP A 196 8.18 -1.37 -12.71
N HIS A 197 8.41 -2.24 -13.69
CA HIS A 197 9.24 -1.97 -14.85
C HIS A 197 8.58 -0.95 -15.77
N SER A 198 9.26 0.17 -16.03
CA SER A 198 8.75 1.24 -16.90
C SER A 198 8.77 0.80 -18.35
N ALA A 199 7.63 0.90 -19.02
CA ALA A 199 7.55 0.93 -20.47
C ALA A 199 7.83 2.35 -21.01
N THR A 200 7.87 2.51 -22.31
CA THR A 200 7.91 3.82 -22.95
C THR A 200 6.64 4.60 -22.63
N ALA A 201 6.78 5.86 -22.29
CA ALA A 201 5.63 6.71 -21.97
C ALA A 201 4.67 6.77 -23.18
N GLY A 202 3.38 6.57 -22.93
CA GLY A 202 2.33 6.52 -23.95
C GLY A 202 2.17 5.15 -24.63
N SER A 203 2.98 4.13 -24.28
CA SER A 203 2.80 2.77 -24.84
C SER A 203 1.63 2.01 -24.21
N GLY A 204 1.11 2.49 -23.09
CA GLY A 204 -0.03 1.86 -22.41
C GLY A 204 0.29 0.44 -21.95
N LEU A 205 -0.40 -0.55 -22.52
CA LEU A 205 -0.25 -1.97 -22.21
C LEU A 205 0.51 -2.76 -23.29
N ALA A 206 0.99 -2.11 -24.35
CA ALA A 206 1.55 -2.79 -25.53
C ALA A 206 2.79 -3.64 -25.21
N ASP A 207 3.58 -3.23 -24.21
CA ASP A 207 4.86 -3.85 -23.88
C ASP A 207 4.76 -4.93 -22.78
N VAL A 208 3.56 -5.15 -22.22
CA VAL A 208 3.38 -6.04 -21.07
C VAL A 208 3.76 -7.48 -21.38
N GLU A 209 3.21 -8.07 -22.46
CA GLU A 209 3.44 -9.48 -22.78
C GLU A 209 4.82 -9.74 -23.36
N THR A 210 5.38 -8.76 -24.07
CA THR A 210 6.64 -8.91 -24.80
C THR A 210 7.85 -8.51 -23.97
N LEU A 211 7.76 -7.36 -23.30
CA LEU A 211 8.87 -6.75 -22.59
C LEU A 211 8.75 -6.81 -21.06
N HIS A 212 7.64 -7.32 -20.51
CA HIS A 212 7.35 -7.28 -19.07
C HIS A 212 7.53 -5.87 -18.50
N ARG A 213 6.89 -4.91 -19.15
CA ARG A 213 6.92 -3.49 -18.79
C ARG A 213 5.53 -2.90 -18.92
N ILE A 214 5.20 -1.94 -18.07
CA ILE A 214 3.94 -1.23 -18.11
C ILE A 214 4.15 0.28 -18.11
N ASP A 215 3.31 1.01 -18.83
CA ASP A 215 3.32 2.47 -18.79
C ASP A 215 2.86 2.94 -17.39
N GLU A 216 3.70 3.74 -16.76
CA GLU A 216 3.43 4.32 -15.43
C GLU A 216 2.10 5.08 -15.38
N ALA A 217 1.71 5.72 -16.49
CA ALA A 217 0.45 6.46 -16.58
C ALA A 217 -0.77 5.55 -16.43
N VAL A 218 -0.71 4.33 -16.94
CA VAL A 218 -1.78 3.33 -16.78
C VAL A 218 -1.96 2.98 -15.31
N VAL A 219 -0.88 2.69 -14.61
CA VAL A 219 -0.95 2.34 -13.17
C VAL A 219 -1.50 3.51 -12.36
N LYS A 220 -1.04 4.73 -12.61
CA LYS A 220 -1.59 5.93 -11.96
C LYS A 220 -3.09 6.06 -12.20
N GLN A 221 -3.53 5.92 -13.45
CA GLN A 221 -4.93 6.05 -13.82
C GLN A 221 -5.80 4.98 -13.13
N GLU A 222 -5.40 3.72 -13.20
CA GLU A 222 -6.20 2.60 -12.67
C GLU A 222 -6.29 2.65 -11.13
N VAL A 223 -5.18 2.95 -10.45
CA VAL A 223 -5.17 3.02 -8.98
C VAL A 223 -5.94 4.26 -8.48
N THR A 224 -5.80 5.41 -9.14
CA THR A 224 -6.57 6.61 -8.77
C THR A 224 -8.06 6.45 -9.04
N ALA A 225 -8.45 5.71 -10.07
CA ALA A 225 -9.85 5.38 -10.34
C ALA A 225 -10.52 4.59 -9.20
N ALA A 226 -9.75 3.82 -8.42
CA ALA A 226 -10.23 3.13 -7.22
C ALA A 226 -10.36 4.04 -5.98
N GLY A 227 -10.04 5.33 -6.09
CA GLY A 227 -10.19 6.32 -5.01
C GLY A 227 -8.89 6.73 -4.33
N PHE A 228 -7.76 6.18 -4.71
CA PHE A 228 -6.45 6.58 -4.20
C PHE A 228 -5.99 7.93 -4.74
N ARG A 229 -5.08 8.57 -4.02
CA ARG A 229 -4.31 9.71 -4.55
C ARG A 229 -2.82 9.36 -4.60
N VAL A 230 -2.12 9.80 -5.63
CA VAL A 230 -0.66 9.72 -5.69
C VAL A 230 -0.08 10.75 -4.70
N VAL A 231 0.80 10.33 -3.81
CA VAL A 231 1.43 11.20 -2.82
C VAL A 231 2.94 11.34 -3.02
N GLU A 232 3.61 10.30 -3.55
CA GLU A 232 5.04 10.34 -3.83
C GLU A 232 5.36 9.51 -5.08
N SER A 233 6.43 9.89 -5.79
CA SER A 233 7.01 9.11 -6.90
C SER A 233 8.54 9.21 -6.85
N PRO A 234 9.19 8.50 -5.89
CA PRO A 234 10.64 8.54 -5.73
C PRO A 234 11.38 7.98 -6.94
N SER A 235 12.56 8.52 -7.22
CA SER A 235 13.33 8.22 -8.43
C SER A 235 14.50 7.26 -8.23
N PHE A 236 14.68 6.68 -7.05
CA PHE A 236 15.86 5.86 -6.74
C PHE A 236 15.99 4.55 -7.55
N LEU A 237 14.92 4.12 -8.25
CA LEU A 237 14.93 2.99 -9.18
C LEU A 237 14.89 3.42 -10.66
N ARG A 238 14.98 4.72 -10.94
CA ARG A 238 15.05 5.20 -12.32
C ARG A 238 16.41 4.92 -12.92
N ASN A 239 16.39 4.44 -14.15
CA ASN A 239 17.58 4.24 -14.95
C ASN A 239 17.40 4.91 -16.33
N PRO A 240 17.94 6.12 -16.54
CA PRO A 240 17.81 6.83 -17.80
C PRO A 240 18.54 6.14 -18.96
N GLU A 241 19.51 5.26 -18.67
CA GLU A 241 20.27 4.51 -19.68
C GLU A 241 19.50 3.28 -20.21
N ASP A 242 18.36 2.94 -19.58
CA ASP A 242 17.54 1.83 -20.06
C ASP A 242 16.70 2.26 -21.27
N ALA A 243 17.03 1.73 -22.44
CA ALA A 243 16.29 1.99 -23.69
C ALA A 243 14.86 1.42 -23.70
N ARG A 244 14.52 0.55 -22.72
CA ARG A 244 13.20 -0.10 -22.57
C ARG A 244 12.77 -0.97 -23.75
N ASP A 245 13.72 -1.44 -24.55
CA ASP A 245 13.55 -2.26 -25.75
C ASP A 245 13.82 -3.75 -25.55
N TRP A 246 14.07 -4.17 -24.32
CA TRP A 246 14.36 -5.55 -23.92
C TRP A 246 13.45 -6.02 -22.80
N SER A 247 13.26 -7.34 -22.72
CA SER A 247 12.34 -7.94 -21.73
C SER A 247 12.94 -7.94 -20.34
N ALA A 248 12.25 -7.28 -19.40
CA ALA A 248 12.63 -7.23 -17.99
C ALA A 248 12.30 -8.52 -17.23
N SER A 249 11.66 -9.53 -17.88
CA SER A 249 11.32 -10.79 -17.20
C SER A 249 12.58 -11.49 -16.68
N PRO A 250 12.50 -12.15 -15.50
CA PRO A 250 13.67 -12.80 -14.89
C PRO A 250 14.39 -13.80 -15.80
N GLY A 251 13.65 -14.51 -16.65
CA GLY A 251 14.20 -15.51 -17.56
C GLY A 251 14.86 -14.95 -18.82
N LYS A 252 14.49 -13.73 -19.24
CA LYS A 252 15.01 -13.09 -20.47
C LYS A 252 15.98 -11.95 -20.20
N ALA A 253 15.94 -11.36 -19.03
CA ALA A 253 16.79 -10.22 -18.69
C ALA A 253 18.28 -10.57 -18.60
N ALA A 254 18.62 -11.82 -18.30
CA ALA A 254 20.00 -12.31 -18.20
C ALA A 254 20.89 -11.36 -17.34
N GLU A 255 22.01 -10.89 -17.89
CA GLU A 255 22.94 -9.99 -17.22
C GLU A 255 22.34 -8.58 -16.96
N ARG A 256 21.25 -8.21 -17.65
CA ARG A 256 20.54 -6.94 -17.42
C ARG A 256 19.57 -7.01 -16.24
N ARG A 257 19.47 -8.15 -15.56
CA ARG A 257 18.58 -8.29 -14.41
C ARG A 257 18.89 -7.24 -13.33
N GLY A 258 17.88 -6.49 -12.91
CA GLY A 258 18.03 -5.43 -11.91
C GLY A 258 18.40 -4.05 -12.48
N THR A 259 18.69 -3.92 -13.79
CA THR A 259 19.10 -2.65 -14.42
C THR A 259 17.97 -1.94 -15.19
N SER A 260 16.78 -2.54 -15.30
CA SER A 260 15.65 -1.88 -15.96
C SER A 260 15.27 -0.58 -15.26
N ASP A 261 14.82 0.41 -16.04
CA ASP A 261 14.13 1.57 -15.48
C ASP A 261 12.84 1.11 -14.77
N ARG A 262 12.62 1.60 -13.56
CA ARG A 262 11.45 1.27 -12.76
C ARG A 262 10.90 2.51 -12.08
N PHE A 263 9.58 2.57 -12.04
CA PHE A 263 8.90 3.57 -11.24
C PHE A 263 8.58 3.02 -9.84
N VAL A 264 8.52 3.93 -8.90
CA VAL A 264 7.95 3.71 -7.56
C VAL A 264 6.79 4.69 -7.41
N LEU A 265 5.60 4.19 -7.17
CA LEU A 265 4.42 5.01 -6.94
C LEU A 265 3.91 4.75 -5.54
N VAL A 266 3.80 5.80 -4.75
CA VAL A 266 3.18 5.77 -3.44
C VAL A 266 1.81 6.42 -3.54
N PHE A 267 0.79 5.62 -3.30
CA PHE A 267 -0.59 6.07 -3.23
C PHE A 267 -1.05 6.08 -1.77
N GLU A 268 -2.00 6.93 -1.47
CA GLU A 268 -2.63 7.00 -0.15
C GLU A 268 -4.15 6.90 -0.30
N LYS A 269 -4.76 6.11 0.58
CA LYS A 269 -6.22 6.16 0.77
C LYS A 269 -6.57 7.44 1.52
N PRO A 270 -7.33 8.38 0.93
CA PRO A 270 -7.73 9.60 1.62
C PRO A 270 -8.36 9.33 2.97
N GLY A 271 -8.15 10.23 3.92
CA GLY A 271 -8.92 10.26 5.17
C GLY A 271 -10.40 10.55 4.87
N ALA A 272 -11.27 10.11 5.75
CA ALA A 272 -12.70 10.43 5.69
C ALA A 272 -12.93 11.92 5.98
#